data_4c519bced9273a82bf64e08bb82ff496
#
_entry.id   4c519bced9273a82bf64e08bb82ff496
#
_cell.length_a   1.000
_cell.length_b   1.000
_cell.length_c   1.000
_cell.angle_alpha   90.00
_cell.angle_beta   90.00
_cell.angle_gamma   90.00
#
_symmetry.space_group_name_H-M   'P 1'
#
loop_
_entity.id
_entity.type
_entity.pdbx_description
1 polymer ?
#
loop_
_entity_poly.entity_id
_entity_poly.type
_entity_poly.pdbx_seq_one_letter_code
_entity_poly.pdbx_strand_id
1 'polypeptide(L)'
;ELTQGGETLLANAYSIRAMVDHASDRARRVGKGAAGRLDVGLVGSGMLEIVPEILRRYSREHPEVDVVLLNAPRIAQIEALRQNRLLIAFDRHLPLDDPDLRIEVVVSEALVLACREDNPLARHSVVPIEALRDQSMIMARDASHSGRIATVCRANGFEPRQGQRAADVVSSLMMVANGFGVDLVPESSQALRLPGLVYRPLKLRSEAFATIDLQC
;
A
#
# COMPACT_ATOMS: atom_id res chain seq x y z
N GLU A 1 19.76 10.48 -27.21
CA GLU A 1 19.90 10.55 -25.72
C GLU A 1 19.82 12.02 -25.33
N LEU A 2 19.13 12.30 -24.22
CA LEU A 2 19.07 13.64 -23.68
C LEU A 2 20.33 13.92 -22.85
N THR A 3 20.75 15.18 -22.82
CA THR A 3 21.75 15.64 -21.87
C THR A 3 21.11 15.76 -20.48
N GLN A 4 21.88 15.83 -19.40
CA GLN A 4 21.40 16.06 -18.04
C GLN A 4 20.49 17.31 -17.95
N GLY A 5 20.86 18.39 -18.64
CA GLY A 5 20.01 19.58 -18.79
C GLY A 5 18.72 19.32 -19.54
N GLY A 6 18.76 18.45 -20.58
CA GLY A 6 17.60 18.03 -21.34
C GLY A 6 16.63 17.18 -20.53
N GLU A 7 17.12 16.29 -19.68
CA GLU A 7 16.29 15.50 -18.74
C GLU A 7 15.61 16.37 -17.70
N THR A 8 16.34 17.34 -17.13
CA THR A 8 15.79 18.33 -16.20
C THR A 8 14.70 19.17 -16.86
N LEU A 9 14.95 19.65 -18.08
CA LEU A 9 13.97 20.43 -18.82
C LEU A 9 12.72 19.60 -19.17
N LEU A 10 12.91 18.33 -19.54
CA LEU A 10 11.80 17.42 -19.84
C LEU A 10 10.90 17.17 -18.60
N ALA A 11 11.52 16.93 -17.44
CA ALA A 11 10.79 16.79 -16.18
C ALA A 11 9.98 18.04 -15.84
N ASN A 12 10.60 19.22 -15.95
CA ASN A 12 9.93 20.49 -15.73
C ASN A 12 8.81 20.76 -16.75
N ALA A 13 9.00 20.39 -18.01
CA ALA A 13 7.99 20.51 -19.05
C ALA A 13 6.76 19.64 -18.76
N TYR A 14 6.95 18.42 -18.27
CA TYR A 14 5.83 17.57 -17.83
C TYR A 14 5.08 18.19 -16.65
N SER A 15 5.77 18.76 -15.67
CA SER A 15 5.17 19.45 -14.53
C SER A 15 4.33 20.66 -14.97
N ILE A 16 4.89 21.50 -15.84
CA ILE A 16 4.19 22.68 -16.39
C ILE A 16 2.95 22.25 -17.18
N ARG A 17 3.08 21.21 -18.03
CA ARG A 17 1.94 20.70 -18.80
C ARG A 17 0.84 20.19 -17.87
N ALA A 18 1.20 19.41 -16.83
CA ALA A 18 0.24 18.92 -15.85
C ALA A 18 -0.47 20.05 -15.11
N MET A 19 0.25 21.11 -14.72
CA MET A 19 -0.35 22.29 -14.10
C MET A 19 -1.32 23.02 -15.03
N VAL A 20 -0.99 23.14 -16.31
CA VAL A 20 -1.89 23.74 -17.32
C VAL A 20 -3.14 22.89 -17.55
N ASP A 21 -2.98 21.57 -17.65
CA ASP A 21 -4.10 20.63 -17.80
C ASP A 21 -5.03 20.70 -16.57
N HIS A 22 -4.49 20.69 -15.36
CA HIS A 22 -5.26 20.87 -14.12
C HIS A 22 -5.98 22.21 -14.04
N ALA A 23 -5.31 23.31 -14.40
CA ALA A 23 -5.92 24.64 -14.41
C ALA A 23 -7.05 24.73 -15.46
N SER A 24 -6.84 24.16 -16.65
CA SER A 24 -7.83 24.13 -17.74
C SER A 24 -9.05 23.29 -17.35
N ASP A 25 -8.84 22.13 -16.77
CA ASP A 25 -9.92 21.26 -16.29
C ASP A 25 -10.71 21.90 -15.15
N ARG A 26 -10.01 22.56 -14.22
CA ARG A 26 -10.65 23.31 -13.15
C ARG A 26 -11.51 24.46 -13.72
N ALA A 27 -10.98 25.23 -14.65
CA ALA A 27 -11.72 26.31 -15.31
C ALA A 27 -12.95 25.80 -16.07
N ARG A 28 -12.82 24.70 -16.83
CA ARG A 28 -13.93 24.07 -17.55
C ARG A 28 -15.02 23.56 -16.60
N ARG A 29 -14.65 23.03 -15.44
CA ARG A 29 -15.61 22.49 -14.46
C ARG A 29 -16.33 23.60 -13.71
N VAL A 30 -15.63 24.64 -13.30
CA VAL A 30 -16.26 25.86 -12.73
C VAL A 30 -17.26 26.43 -13.72
N GLY A 31 -16.91 26.50 -15.01
CA GLY A 31 -17.81 26.95 -16.08
C GLY A 31 -19.00 26.03 -16.35
N LYS A 32 -18.95 24.76 -15.93
CA LYS A 32 -20.03 23.76 -16.03
C LYS A 32 -20.78 23.55 -14.71
N GLY A 33 -20.45 24.30 -13.65
CA GLY A 33 -21.04 24.13 -12.32
C GLY A 33 -20.55 22.89 -11.55
N ALA A 34 -19.49 22.22 -12.03
CA ALA A 34 -18.87 21.08 -11.36
C ALA A 34 -17.51 21.48 -10.78
N ALA A 35 -17.37 21.44 -9.47
CA ALA A 35 -16.35 22.17 -8.72
C ALA A 35 -15.12 21.38 -8.31
N GLY A 36 -14.46 20.64 -9.12
CA GLY A 36 -13.12 20.16 -8.83
C GLY A 36 -12.89 18.68 -9.10
N ARG A 37 -11.60 18.27 -9.05
CA ARG A 37 -11.18 16.89 -9.15
C ARG A 37 -10.09 16.63 -8.13
N LEU A 38 -10.19 15.52 -7.40
CA LEU A 38 -9.19 15.02 -6.47
C LEU A 38 -8.64 13.69 -7.00
N ASP A 39 -7.42 13.72 -7.49
CA ASP A 39 -6.69 12.52 -7.87
C ASP A 39 -5.99 11.96 -6.63
N VAL A 40 -6.31 10.72 -6.28
CA VAL A 40 -5.82 10.01 -5.10
C VAL A 40 -5.01 8.81 -5.52
N GLY A 41 -3.73 8.80 -5.18
CA GLY A 41 -2.84 7.67 -5.41
C GLY A 41 -3.03 6.59 -4.34
N LEU A 42 -3.02 5.34 -4.77
CA LEU A 42 -3.18 4.18 -3.90
C LEU A 42 -2.20 3.08 -4.32
N VAL A 43 -1.72 2.32 -3.32
CA VAL A 43 -1.04 1.06 -3.58
C VAL A 43 -1.39 0.03 -2.50
N GLY A 44 -1.57 -1.22 -2.94
CA GLY A 44 -1.69 -2.36 -2.03
C GLY A 44 -2.95 -2.37 -1.16
N SER A 45 -2.79 -2.74 0.11
CA SER A 45 -3.89 -2.98 1.05
C SER A 45 -4.55 -1.72 1.61
N GLY A 46 -3.98 -0.53 1.37
CA GLY A 46 -4.61 0.74 1.77
C GLY A 46 -6.01 0.94 1.19
N MET A 47 -6.30 0.25 0.08
CA MET A 47 -7.60 0.28 -0.59
C MET A 47 -8.72 -0.49 0.13
N LEU A 48 -8.41 -1.28 1.15
CA LEU A 48 -9.33 -2.33 1.60
C LEU A 48 -10.27 -1.90 2.72
N GLU A 49 -9.91 -0.92 3.54
CA GLU A 49 -10.72 -0.57 4.71
C GLU A 49 -10.79 0.94 4.96
N ILE A 50 -9.69 1.53 5.45
CA ILE A 50 -9.72 2.92 5.96
C ILE A 50 -9.83 3.96 4.84
N VAL A 51 -9.13 3.77 3.71
CA VAL A 51 -9.14 4.74 2.61
C VAL A 51 -10.52 4.85 1.96
N PRO A 52 -11.25 3.76 1.65
CA PRO A 52 -12.64 3.85 1.21
C PRO A 52 -13.54 4.63 2.17
N GLU A 53 -13.37 4.47 3.48
CA GLU A 53 -14.16 5.20 4.48
C GLU A 53 -13.83 6.71 4.46
N ILE A 54 -12.54 7.06 4.39
CA ILE A 54 -12.09 8.46 4.28
C ILE A 54 -12.69 9.09 3.01
N LEU A 55 -12.58 8.41 1.87
CA LEU A 55 -13.09 8.92 0.60
C LEU A 55 -14.61 9.03 0.57
N ARG A 56 -15.31 8.05 1.18
CA ARG A 56 -16.76 8.10 1.33
C ARG A 56 -17.21 9.31 2.15
N ARG A 57 -16.51 9.60 3.24
CA ARG A 57 -16.77 10.79 4.07
C ARG A 57 -16.49 12.07 3.29
N TYR A 58 -15.33 12.14 2.64
CA TYR A 58 -14.96 13.30 1.81
C TYR A 58 -15.99 13.57 0.71
N SER A 59 -16.41 12.56 -0.04
CA SER A 59 -17.39 12.71 -1.12
C SER A 59 -18.79 13.13 -0.63
N ARG A 60 -19.14 12.84 0.65
CA ARG A 60 -20.37 13.35 1.25
C ARG A 60 -20.28 14.82 1.63
N GLU A 61 -19.13 15.25 2.12
CA GLU A 61 -18.87 16.63 2.53
C GLU A 61 -18.61 17.53 1.31
N HIS A 62 -18.12 16.95 0.21
CA HIS A 62 -17.75 17.64 -1.03
C HIS A 62 -18.34 16.95 -2.27
N PRO A 63 -19.67 16.93 -2.43
CA PRO A 63 -20.33 16.22 -3.53
C PRO A 63 -20.03 16.80 -4.91
N GLU A 64 -19.54 18.05 -4.96
CA GLU A 64 -19.09 18.71 -6.18
C GLU A 64 -17.69 18.31 -6.65
N VAL A 65 -16.94 17.52 -5.85
CA VAL A 65 -15.59 17.08 -6.19
C VAL A 65 -15.62 15.65 -6.76
N ASP A 66 -15.08 15.51 -7.98
CA ASP A 66 -14.87 14.22 -8.63
C ASP A 66 -13.61 13.55 -8.06
N VAL A 67 -13.78 12.44 -7.34
CA VAL A 67 -12.66 11.69 -6.76
C VAL A 67 -12.22 10.60 -7.71
N VAL A 68 -10.97 10.65 -8.15
CA VAL A 68 -10.38 9.67 -9.07
C VAL A 68 -9.27 8.89 -8.36
N LEU A 69 -9.41 7.56 -8.32
CA LEU A 69 -8.44 6.66 -7.72
C LEU A 69 -7.43 6.18 -8.76
N LEU A 70 -6.16 6.33 -8.45
CA LEU A 70 -5.06 5.94 -9.31
C LEU A 70 -4.20 4.88 -8.63
N ASN A 71 -4.23 3.66 -9.15
CA ASN A 71 -3.34 2.59 -8.69
C ASN A 71 -2.03 2.66 -9.48
N ALA A 72 -0.96 3.04 -8.80
CA ALA A 72 0.36 3.16 -9.42
C ALA A 72 1.46 2.72 -8.43
N PRO A 73 2.62 2.24 -8.92
CA PRO A 73 3.77 1.97 -8.06
C PRO A 73 4.21 3.21 -7.27
N ARG A 74 4.72 3.02 -6.04
CA ARG A 74 5.15 4.10 -5.13
C ARG A 74 6.02 5.17 -5.81
N ILE A 75 7.05 4.76 -6.54
CA ILE A 75 7.96 5.70 -7.21
C ILE A 75 7.20 6.61 -8.16
N ALA A 76 6.27 6.06 -8.94
CA ALA A 76 5.45 6.85 -9.85
C ALA A 76 4.47 7.78 -9.12
N GLN A 77 3.96 7.37 -7.96
CA GLN A 77 3.12 8.24 -7.11
C GLN A 77 3.91 9.39 -6.52
N ILE A 78 5.11 9.13 -5.96
CA ILE A 78 6.00 10.17 -5.42
C ILE A 78 6.36 11.19 -6.51
N GLU A 79 6.70 10.72 -7.69
CA GLU A 79 6.99 11.61 -8.81
C GLU A 79 5.76 12.42 -9.24
N ALA A 80 4.58 11.81 -9.25
CA ALA A 80 3.33 12.49 -9.56
C ALA A 80 2.96 13.55 -8.50
N LEU A 81 3.21 13.29 -7.21
CA LEU A 81 3.06 14.27 -6.12
C LEU A 81 4.01 15.46 -6.31
N ARG A 82 5.28 15.22 -6.54
CA ARG A 82 6.28 16.29 -6.79
C ARG A 82 5.93 17.15 -8.01
N GLN A 83 5.35 16.54 -9.01
CA GLN A 83 4.92 17.23 -10.23
C GLN A 83 3.50 17.82 -10.14
N ASN A 84 2.86 17.79 -8.97
CA ASN A 84 1.48 18.24 -8.76
C ASN A 84 0.45 17.58 -9.72
N ARG A 85 0.76 16.39 -10.25
CA ARG A 85 -0.18 15.56 -11.04
C ARG A 85 -1.06 14.70 -10.12
N LEU A 86 -0.62 14.54 -8.88
CA LEU A 86 -1.33 13.87 -7.80
C LEU A 86 -1.32 14.81 -6.60
N LEU A 87 -2.43 14.90 -5.85
CA LEU A 87 -2.54 15.77 -4.68
C LEU A 87 -2.37 15.02 -3.37
N ILE A 88 -2.72 13.75 -3.34
CA ILE A 88 -2.61 12.88 -2.18
C ILE A 88 -2.32 11.44 -2.62
N ALA A 89 -1.54 10.73 -1.84
CA ALA A 89 -1.28 9.31 -2.03
C ALA A 89 -1.32 8.57 -0.69
N PHE A 90 -1.78 7.32 -0.73
CA PHE A 90 -1.75 6.42 0.42
C PHE A 90 -0.83 5.25 0.13
N ASP A 91 0.18 5.06 0.97
CA ASP A 91 1.15 3.96 0.89
C ASP A 91 1.56 3.54 2.31
N ARG A 92 2.23 2.41 2.44
CA ARG A 92 2.74 1.91 3.72
C ARG A 92 4.24 2.12 3.91
N HIS A 93 4.93 2.67 2.95
CA HIS A 93 6.39 2.81 2.95
C HIS A 93 6.84 4.11 2.28
N LEU A 94 6.15 5.22 2.54
CA LEU A 94 6.58 6.52 2.03
C LEU A 94 7.93 6.93 2.65
N PRO A 95 8.77 7.65 1.92
CA PRO A 95 10.06 8.13 2.42
C PRO A 95 9.85 9.28 3.42
N LEU A 96 9.96 8.96 4.71
CA LEU A 96 9.70 9.93 5.80
C LEU A 96 10.62 11.16 5.78
N ASP A 97 11.78 11.06 5.13
CA ASP A 97 12.78 12.12 5.07
C ASP A 97 12.71 12.94 3.77
N ASP A 98 11.64 12.85 3.00
CA ASP A 98 11.48 13.61 1.77
C ASP A 98 11.05 15.06 2.09
N PRO A 99 11.91 16.07 1.83
CA PRO A 99 11.62 17.47 2.18
C PRO A 99 10.48 18.10 1.36
N ASP A 100 10.15 17.50 0.21
CA ASP A 100 9.11 18.00 -0.70
C ASP A 100 7.73 17.40 -0.41
N LEU A 101 7.65 16.43 0.51
CA LEU A 101 6.42 15.74 0.85
C LEU A 101 6.05 15.94 2.32
N ARG A 102 4.80 16.26 2.57
CA ARG A 102 4.22 16.17 3.91
C ARG A 102 3.65 14.77 4.09
N ILE A 103 4.19 14.04 5.06
CA ILE A 103 3.78 12.66 5.31
C ILE A 103 3.16 12.55 6.70
N GLU A 104 1.96 11.98 6.76
CA GLU A 104 1.25 11.73 8.01
C GLU A 104 0.88 10.26 8.12
N VAL A 105 0.96 9.72 9.33
CA VAL A 105 0.45 8.38 9.64
C VAL A 105 -1.06 8.46 9.80
N VAL A 106 -1.78 7.70 8.99
CA VAL A 106 -3.25 7.64 9.01
C VAL A 106 -3.72 6.63 10.05
N VAL A 107 -3.09 5.45 10.07
CA VAL A 107 -3.38 4.37 11.00
C VAL A 107 -2.19 3.42 11.11
N SER A 108 -1.98 2.87 12.30
CA SER A 108 -1.04 1.76 12.54
C SER A 108 -1.83 0.47 12.74
N GLU A 109 -1.53 -0.56 11.96
CA GLU A 109 -2.24 -1.83 11.98
C GLU A 109 -1.31 -2.96 12.40
N ALA A 110 -1.85 -3.97 13.08
CA ALA A 110 -1.13 -5.20 13.37
C ALA A 110 -0.86 -5.99 12.08
N LEU A 111 0.24 -6.75 12.07
CA LEU A 111 0.45 -7.79 11.08
C LEU A 111 -0.27 -9.07 11.51
N VAL A 112 -0.94 -9.70 10.57
CA VAL A 112 -1.61 -11.00 10.75
C VAL A 112 -1.06 -12.02 9.76
N LEU A 113 -1.13 -13.29 10.14
CA LEU A 113 -0.82 -14.40 9.24
C LEU A 113 -2.00 -14.62 8.29
N ALA A 114 -1.73 -14.65 7.00
CA ALA A 114 -2.62 -15.21 5.98
C ALA A 114 -2.14 -16.61 5.60
N CYS A 115 -3.01 -17.61 5.70
CA CYS A 115 -2.70 -18.99 5.31
C CYS A 115 -3.94 -19.68 4.73
N ARG A 116 -3.74 -20.80 4.05
CA ARG A 116 -4.82 -21.63 3.57
C ARG A 116 -5.56 -22.30 4.73
N GLU A 117 -6.87 -22.52 4.61
CA GLU A 117 -7.70 -23.10 5.67
C GLU A 117 -7.28 -24.52 6.08
N ASP A 118 -6.68 -25.29 5.17
CA ASP A 118 -6.14 -26.62 5.44
C ASP A 118 -4.70 -26.62 5.98
N ASN A 119 -4.04 -25.47 6.05
CA ASN A 119 -2.72 -25.32 6.68
C ASN A 119 -2.85 -25.64 8.17
N PRO A 120 -1.94 -26.45 8.77
CA PRO A 120 -1.95 -26.72 10.21
C PRO A 120 -2.04 -25.47 11.10
N LEU A 121 -1.44 -24.34 10.66
CA LEU A 121 -1.47 -23.08 11.39
C LEU A 121 -2.87 -22.46 11.46
N ALA A 122 -3.74 -22.78 10.55
CA ALA A 122 -5.13 -22.30 10.54
C ALA A 122 -5.95 -22.77 11.76
N ARG A 123 -5.51 -23.86 12.42
CA ARG A 123 -6.17 -24.42 13.62
C ARG A 123 -5.90 -23.62 14.89
N HIS A 124 -4.89 -22.77 14.90
CA HIS A 124 -4.58 -21.92 16.03
C HIS A 124 -5.49 -20.70 16.05
N SER A 125 -5.99 -20.32 17.21
CA SER A 125 -6.69 -19.03 17.39
C SER A 125 -5.69 -17.86 17.34
N VAL A 126 -4.47 -18.07 17.82
CA VAL A 126 -3.33 -17.15 17.75
C VAL A 126 -2.10 -17.98 17.41
N VAL A 127 -1.38 -17.60 16.36
CA VAL A 127 -0.21 -18.35 15.85
C VAL A 127 1.08 -17.84 16.53
N PRO A 128 1.85 -18.70 17.19
CA PRO A 128 3.20 -18.33 17.62
C PRO A 128 4.04 -18.03 16.37
N ILE A 129 4.73 -16.90 16.36
CA ILE A 129 5.49 -16.48 15.16
C ILE A 129 6.59 -17.48 14.78
N GLU A 130 7.14 -18.19 15.75
CA GLU A 130 8.16 -19.23 15.51
C GLU A 130 7.65 -20.39 14.64
N ALA A 131 6.34 -20.63 14.64
CA ALA A 131 5.73 -21.64 13.79
C ALA A 131 5.82 -21.32 12.30
N LEU A 132 6.20 -20.08 11.95
CA LEU A 132 6.44 -19.66 10.58
C LEU A 132 7.85 -20.01 10.07
N ARG A 133 8.77 -20.46 10.95
CA ARG A 133 10.18 -20.72 10.60
C ARG A 133 10.33 -21.62 9.40
N ASP A 134 9.54 -22.68 9.32
CA ASP A 134 9.61 -23.69 8.27
C ASP A 134 8.58 -23.47 7.16
N GLN A 135 7.76 -22.44 7.27
CA GLN A 135 6.77 -22.10 6.24
C GLN A 135 7.42 -21.38 5.07
N SER A 136 7.01 -21.72 3.85
CA SER A 136 7.36 -20.93 2.67
C SER A 136 6.58 -19.62 2.71
N MET A 137 7.28 -18.49 2.82
CA MET A 137 6.65 -17.18 2.91
C MET A 137 6.62 -16.50 1.53
N ILE A 138 5.46 -16.02 1.14
CA ILE A 138 5.33 -15.22 -0.07
C ILE A 138 5.92 -13.84 0.22
N MET A 139 6.82 -13.41 -0.66
CA MET A 139 7.53 -12.15 -0.49
C MET A 139 7.00 -11.11 -1.47
N ALA A 140 6.91 -9.87 -1.05
CA ALA A 140 6.61 -8.79 -1.98
C ALA A 140 7.78 -8.57 -2.96
N ARG A 141 7.48 -8.13 -4.17
CA ARG A 141 8.51 -7.66 -5.12
C ARG A 141 9.15 -6.36 -4.64
N ASP A 142 8.40 -5.56 -3.93
CA ASP A 142 8.88 -4.35 -3.26
C ASP A 142 9.82 -4.73 -2.11
N ALA A 143 11.04 -4.18 -2.17
CA ALA A 143 12.09 -4.47 -1.18
C ALA A 143 11.74 -3.92 0.22
N SER A 144 10.96 -2.84 0.32
CA SER A 144 10.60 -2.24 1.61
C SER A 144 9.67 -3.15 2.39
N HIS A 145 8.64 -3.69 1.74
CA HIS A 145 7.71 -4.63 2.39
C HIS A 145 8.41 -5.96 2.74
N SER A 146 9.15 -6.54 1.79
CA SER A 146 9.92 -7.77 2.04
C SER A 146 10.94 -7.60 3.16
N GLY A 147 11.63 -6.44 3.20
CA GLY A 147 12.57 -6.09 4.26
C GLY A 147 11.89 -6.00 5.63
N ARG A 148 10.68 -5.45 5.69
CA ARG A 148 9.90 -5.39 6.92
C ARG A 148 9.54 -6.78 7.44
N ILE A 149 9.02 -7.66 6.59
CA ILE A 149 8.71 -9.04 6.97
C ILE A 149 9.97 -9.75 7.50
N ALA A 150 11.10 -9.61 6.80
CA ALA A 150 12.37 -10.18 7.25
C ALA A 150 12.80 -9.60 8.61
N THR A 151 12.59 -8.31 8.84
CA THR A 151 12.93 -7.67 10.12
C THR A 151 12.06 -8.19 11.26
N VAL A 152 10.75 -8.36 11.04
CA VAL A 152 9.84 -8.98 12.04
C VAL A 152 10.32 -10.39 12.39
N CYS A 153 10.62 -11.22 11.40
CA CYS A 153 11.10 -12.59 11.62
C CYS A 153 12.44 -12.62 12.39
N ARG A 154 13.41 -11.76 12.01
CA ARG A 154 14.70 -11.66 12.71
C ARG A 154 14.55 -11.20 14.16
N ALA A 155 13.71 -10.20 14.41
CA ALA A 155 13.42 -9.73 15.77
C ALA A 155 12.82 -10.84 16.65
N ASN A 156 12.25 -11.87 16.03
CA ASN A 156 11.68 -13.04 16.68
C ASN A 156 12.54 -14.31 16.55
N GLY A 157 13.80 -14.15 16.14
CA GLY A 157 14.85 -15.19 16.23
C GLY A 157 14.91 -16.17 15.06
N PHE A 158 14.42 -15.80 13.88
CA PHE A 158 14.58 -16.63 12.66
C PHE A 158 14.59 -15.80 11.38
N GLU A 159 15.16 -16.36 10.32
CA GLU A 159 15.06 -15.82 8.96
C GLU A 159 13.84 -16.44 8.25
N PRO A 160 13.05 -15.63 7.50
CA PRO A 160 11.94 -16.17 6.75
C PRO A 160 12.43 -17.06 5.59
N ARG A 161 11.82 -18.22 5.44
CA ARG A 161 12.05 -19.07 4.26
C ARG A 161 11.33 -18.43 3.07
N GLN A 162 12.11 -17.76 2.23
CA GLN A 162 11.57 -17.06 1.07
C GLN A 162 10.99 -18.03 0.05
N GLY A 163 9.71 -17.86 -0.26
CA GLY A 163 8.98 -18.59 -1.29
C GLY A 163 8.84 -17.76 -2.57
N GLN A 164 7.65 -17.79 -3.11
CA GLN A 164 7.30 -17.05 -4.33
C GLN A 164 7.23 -15.54 -4.07
N ARG A 165 7.21 -14.75 -5.17
CA ARG A 165 7.11 -13.28 -5.10
C ARG A 165 5.81 -12.80 -5.71
N ALA A 166 5.12 -11.92 -5.00
CA ALA A 166 3.90 -11.26 -5.44
C ALA A 166 4.14 -9.77 -5.73
N ALA A 167 3.40 -9.22 -6.67
CA ALA A 167 3.49 -7.80 -7.02
C ALA A 167 2.86 -6.89 -5.97
N ASP A 168 1.78 -7.35 -5.34
CA ASP A 168 0.97 -6.63 -4.37
C ASP A 168 0.30 -7.62 -3.39
N VAL A 169 -0.40 -7.07 -2.39
CA VAL A 169 -1.09 -7.88 -1.37
C VAL A 169 -2.20 -8.75 -1.95
N VAL A 170 -2.92 -8.29 -2.97
CA VAL A 170 -4.01 -9.06 -3.58
C VAL A 170 -3.45 -10.29 -4.29
N SER A 171 -2.40 -10.10 -5.10
CA SER A 171 -1.67 -11.19 -5.76
C SER A 171 -1.09 -12.16 -4.74
N SER A 172 -0.53 -11.67 -3.63
CA SER A 172 -0.01 -12.49 -2.56
C SER A 172 -1.09 -13.35 -1.93
N LEU A 173 -2.22 -12.77 -1.55
CA LEU A 173 -3.34 -13.49 -0.94
C LEU A 173 -3.95 -14.53 -1.89
N MET A 174 -4.01 -14.24 -3.19
CA MET A 174 -4.40 -15.24 -4.20
C MET A 174 -3.43 -16.43 -4.24
N MET A 175 -2.12 -16.18 -4.12
CA MET A 175 -1.11 -17.23 -4.06
C MET A 175 -1.25 -18.05 -2.77
N VAL A 176 -1.46 -17.39 -1.61
CA VAL A 176 -1.73 -18.09 -0.35
C VAL A 176 -2.95 -18.99 -0.46
N ALA A 177 -4.08 -18.49 -0.99
CA ALA A 177 -5.30 -19.26 -1.16
C ALA A 177 -5.10 -20.49 -2.06
N ASN A 178 -4.13 -20.45 -2.99
CA ASN A 178 -3.77 -21.55 -3.88
C ASN A 178 -2.61 -22.42 -3.36
N GLY A 179 -2.16 -22.23 -2.11
CA GLY A 179 -1.22 -23.13 -1.44
C GLY A 179 0.26 -22.91 -1.77
N PHE A 180 0.64 -21.74 -2.32
CA PHE A 180 2.03 -21.42 -2.61
C PHE A 180 2.85 -21.07 -1.36
N GLY A 181 2.20 -20.88 -0.22
CA GLY A 181 2.86 -20.56 1.03
C GLY A 181 1.94 -19.78 1.97
N VAL A 182 2.56 -19.04 2.89
CA VAL A 182 1.88 -18.13 3.84
C VAL A 182 2.39 -16.70 3.64
N ASP A 183 1.67 -15.72 4.17
CA ASP A 183 2.11 -14.32 4.13
C ASP A 183 1.79 -13.60 5.45
N LEU A 184 2.56 -12.55 5.75
CA LEU A 184 2.28 -11.59 6.81
C LEU A 184 1.74 -10.31 6.18
N VAL A 185 0.51 -10.01 6.47
CA VAL A 185 -0.22 -8.91 5.85
C VAL A 185 -0.82 -7.98 6.91
N PRO A 186 -1.10 -6.72 6.58
CA PRO A 186 -1.84 -5.83 7.48
C PRO A 186 -3.21 -6.42 7.83
N GLU A 187 -3.69 -6.13 9.04
CA GLU A 187 -4.97 -6.63 9.55
C GLU A 187 -6.15 -6.26 8.64
N SER A 188 -6.15 -5.07 8.05
CA SER A 188 -7.15 -4.63 7.07
C SER A 188 -7.29 -5.54 5.85
N SER A 189 -6.26 -6.36 5.56
CA SER A 189 -6.33 -7.36 4.48
C SER A 189 -7.40 -8.43 4.71
N GLN A 190 -7.91 -8.57 5.94
CA GLN A 190 -9.03 -9.46 6.26
C GLN A 190 -10.35 -9.08 5.56
N ALA A 191 -10.45 -7.85 5.07
CA ALA A 191 -11.57 -7.42 4.23
C ALA A 191 -11.65 -8.22 2.91
N LEU A 192 -10.50 -8.74 2.43
CA LEU A 192 -10.44 -9.66 1.27
C LEU A 192 -10.76 -11.09 1.70
N ARG A 193 -12.01 -11.46 1.52
CA ARG A 193 -12.51 -12.81 1.81
C ARG A 193 -12.37 -13.72 0.60
N LEU A 194 -11.17 -14.26 0.38
CA LEU A 194 -10.95 -15.24 -0.68
C LEU A 194 -11.32 -16.65 -0.19
N PRO A 195 -11.96 -17.47 -1.04
CA PRO A 195 -12.25 -18.88 -0.68
C PRO A 195 -10.98 -19.64 -0.31
N GLY A 196 -11.04 -20.40 0.77
CA GLY A 196 -9.92 -21.21 1.26
C GLY A 196 -8.83 -20.44 1.99
N LEU A 197 -8.98 -19.12 2.16
CA LEU A 197 -8.04 -18.25 2.88
C LEU A 197 -8.55 -17.96 4.30
N VAL A 198 -7.67 -18.05 5.28
CA VAL A 198 -7.94 -17.65 6.66
C VAL A 198 -6.84 -16.73 7.18
N TYR A 199 -7.21 -15.86 8.12
CA TYR A 199 -6.30 -14.95 8.80
C TYR A 199 -6.20 -15.32 10.27
N ARG A 200 -5.00 -15.20 10.84
CA ARG A 200 -4.76 -15.49 12.25
C ARG A 200 -3.89 -14.42 12.89
N PRO A 201 -4.24 -13.95 14.07
CA PRO A 201 -3.37 -13.10 14.86
C PRO A 201 -2.06 -13.81 15.18
N LEU A 202 -1.01 -13.03 15.37
CA LEU A 202 0.32 -13.53 15.73
C LEU A 202 0.60 -13.29 17.21
N LYS A 203 1.25 -14.26 17.84
CA LYS A 203 1.90 -14.09 19.14
C LYS A 203 3.39 -13.88 18.89
N LEU A 204 3.86 -12.66 19.11
CA LEU A 204 5.24 -12.26 18.92
C LEU A 204 6.02 -12.41 20.25
N ARG A 205 7.33 -12.67 20.18
CA ARG A 205 8.26 -12.55 21.33
C ARG A 205 8.74 -11.12 21.49
N SER A 206 8.93 -10.45 20.36
CA SER A 206 9.29 -9.04 20.29
C SER A 206 8.21 -8.31 19.49
N GLU A 207 7.62 -7.30 20.09
CA GLU A 207 6.66 -6.44 19.42
C GLU A 207 7.33 -5.38 18.53
N ALA A 208 8.66 -5.38 18.48
CA ALA A 208 9.39 -4.55 17.55
C ALA A 208 8.94 -4.86 16.11
N PHE A 209 8.44 -3.85 15.43
CA PHE A 209 7.89 -3.96 14.06
C PHE A 209 6.60 -4.80 13.94
N ALA A 210 5.87 -5.01 15.03
CA ALA A 210 4.60 -5.74 15.04
C ALA A 210 3.49 -5.06 14.22
N THR A 211 3.60 -3.76 14.03
CA THR A 211 2.64 -2.94 13.29
C THR A 211 3.21 -2.44 11.97
N ILE A 212 2.32 -2.10 11.06
CA ILE A 212 2.63 -1.44 9.80
C ILE A 212 1.73 -0.21 9.64
N ASP A 213 2.33 0.92 9.35
CA ASP A 213 1.61 2.17 9.20
C ASP A 213 1.05 2.33 7.79
N LEU A 214 -0.17 2.82 7.69
CA LEU A 214 -0.68 3.45 6.49
C LEU A 214 -0.37 4.94 6.58
N GLN A 215 0.25 5.48 5.57
CA GLN A 215 0.71 6.86 5.48
C GLN A 215 0.03 7.57 4.31
N CYS A 216 -0.15 8.85 4.43
CA CYS A 216 -0.56 9.72 3.34
C CYS A 216 0.34 10.94 3.22
#